data_caf9674bfe0875005582a91d9d348ef5
#
_entry.id   caf9674bfe0875005582a91d9d348ef5
#
_cell.length_a   1.000
_cell.length_b   1.000
_cell.length_c   1.000
_cell.angle_alpha   90.00
_cell.angle_beta   90.00
_cell.angle_gamma   90.00
#
_symmetry.space_group_name_H-M   'P 1'
#
loop_
_entity.id
_entity.type
_entity.pdbx_description
1 polymer ?
#
loop_
_entity_poly.entity_id
_entity_poly.type
_entity_poly.pdbx_seq_one_letter_code
_entity_poly.pdbx_strand_id
1 'polypeptide(L)'
;MINWKLIYKVLGQLLFIEASLLLLSLLVAVYYQQEDIFAFIVATLTTIGGGLILKWRGHGADNSMSRRDAYLVVSLSWIIFSLFGTLPFMVSGYINHFTDAYFETMSGFTTTGATILDDVECFPHGLLFWRSLTQWIGGLGIVFFTIALLPSLVGGQTKVFAAEATGPIKTKLHPRLSTSAKWIWSTYLVLTIACILSYYVAGMGIFDSFNYAMTTTATGGFSTHNTSTEFFHSPSLEYICTFFCFLSGVNFTLLYAAVIKFKIKELFRNSEFRFYIFLVTVFSIFIMVELIVMRNYDMEHAFRSAIFQVVSFITTTGLFNDDAALWPHVTWVVLSMCMFIGACSGSTSGGLKCIRGVILLRMVKNEFRQILHPNAVLPLKIDGVNVSMQKRVTLLAFLTIYLIICVIISFTMIAMGIDNTNAITITLSCVGNVGPTLGTEIGPTMSWSELPDLAKWFCSLMMLIGRLEIFTVLVIFTPAFWKEN
;
A
#
# COMPACT_ATOMS: atom_id res chain seq x y z
N MET A 1 -27.83 10.94 -12.30
CA MET A 1 -27.66 11.68 -11.02
C MET A 1 -26.78 10.89 -10.05
N ILE A 2 -26.00 11.56 -9.20
CA ILE A 2 -25.23 10.94 -8.10
C ILE A 2 -26.18 10.65 -6.94
N ASN A 3 -26.12 9.43 -6.41
CA ASN A 3 -26.97 9.00 -5.29
C ASN A 3 -26.30 9.31 -3.94
N TRP A 4 -26.33 10.59 -3.52
CA TRP A 4 -25.73 11.05 -2.26
C TRP A 4 -26.27 10.31 -1.03
N LYS A 5 -27.57 9.96 -1.01
CA LYS A 5 -28.12 9.20 0.11
C LYS A 5 -27.48 7.83 0.27
N LEU A 6 -27.24 7.14 -0.86
CA LEU A 6 -26.55 5.85 -0.85
C LEU A 6 -25.10 6.00 -0.40
N ILE A 7 -24.39 7.04 -0.87
CA ILE A 7 -23.03 7.34 -0.46
C ILE A 7 -22.97 7.54 1.06
N TYR A 8 -23.81 8.40 1.64
CA TYR A 8 -23.87 8.62 3.09
C TYR A 8 -24.17 7.33 3.85
N LYS A 9 -25.11 6.51 3.38
CA LYS A 9 -25.45 5.23 4.00
C LYS A 9 -24.23 4.30 4.05
N VAL A 10 -23.50 4.16 2.96
CA VAL A 10 -22.32 3.29 2.87
C VAL A 10 -21.19 3.83 3.76
N LEU A 11 -20.87 5.12 3.68
CA LEU A 11 -19.84 5.74 4.51
C LEU A 11 -20.16 5.64 6.00
N GLY A 12 -21.43 5.82 6.39
CA GLY A 12 -21.84 5.61 7.78
C GLY A 12 -21.65 4.17 8.27
N GLN A 13 -21.87 3.18 7.41
CA GLN A 13 -21.60 1.78 7.74
C GLN A 13 -20.11 1.48 7.85
N LEU A 14 -19.29 2.10 7.00
CA LEU A 14 -17.84 2.00 7.07
C LEU A 14 -17.30 2.56 8.39
N LEU A 15 -17.81 3.71 8.87
CA LEU A 15 -17.42 4.27 10.16
C LEU A 15 -17.74 3.34 11.35
N PHE A 16 -18.79 2.53 11.30
CA PHE A 16 -19.01 1.53 12.35
C PHE A 16 -17.95 0.43 12.34
N ILE A 17 -17.44 0.07 11.16
CA ILE A 17 -16.31 -0.85 11.06
C ILE A 17 -15.06 -0.22 11.68
N GLU A 18 -14.76 1.04 11.34
CA GLU A 18 -13.64 1.77 11.93
C GLU A 18 -13.76 1.89 13.46
N ALA A 19 -14.96 2.21 13.97
CA ALA A 19 -15.21 2.22 15.41
C ALA A 19 -14.94 0.88 16.09
N SER A 20 -15.25 -0.25 15.42
CA SER A 20 -14.92 -1.58 15.94
C SER A 20 -13.42 -1.86 15.95
N LEU A 21 -12.66 -1.30 15.02
CA LEU A 21 -11.20 -1.38 15.01
C LEU A 21 -10.57 -0.51 16.11
N LEU A 22 -11.12 0.70 16.34
CA LEU A 22 -10.73 1.54 17.48
C LEU A 22 -10.99 0.85 18.81
N LEU A 23 -12.07 0.09 18.93
CA LEU A 23 -12.34 -0.74 20.12
C LEU A 23 -11.29 -1.83 20.32
N LEU A 24 -10.74 -2.43 19.26
CA LEU A 24 -9.62 -3.38 19.39
C LEU A 24 -8.38 -2.69 19.95
N SER A 25 -8.06 -1.50 19.48
CA SER A 25 -6.93 -0.70 20.00
C SER A 25 -7.18 -0.26 21.44
N LEU A 26 -8.43 0.08 21.80
CA LEU A 26 -8.82 0.34 23.18
C LEU A 26 -8.56 -0.86 24.09
N LEU A 27 -8.85 -2.08 23.65
CA LEU A 27 -8.57 -3.29 24.43
C LEU A 27 -7.07 -3.45 24.69
N VAL A 28 -6.21 -3.12 23.71
CA VAL A 28 -4.75 -3.11 23.88
C VAL A 28 -4.35 -2.05 24.89
N ALA A 29 -4.84 -0.81 24.78
CA ALA A 29 -4.57 0.27 25.71
C ALA A 29 -4.97 -0.09 27.15
N VAL A 30 -6.13 -0.71 27.35
CA VAL A 30 -6.60 -1.19 28.65
C VAL A 30 -5.71 -2.30 29.19
N TYR A 31 -5.25 -3.23 28.34
CA TYR A 31 -4.36 -4.32 28.75
C TYR A 31 -3.03 -3.79 29.30
N TYR A 32 -2.46 -2.78 28.65
CA TYR A 32 -1.20 -2.13 29.08
C TYR A 32 -1.41 -1.01 30.12
N GLN A 33 -2.65 -0.63 30.45
CA GLN A 33 -3.01 0.39 31.44
C GLN A 33 -2.30 1.75 31.22
N GLN A 34 -2.25 2.21 29.98
CA GLN A 34 -1.57 3.46 29.59
C GLN A 34 -2.53 4.64 29.41
N GLU A 35 -1.98 5.83 29.21
CA GLU A 35 -2.72 7.11 29.20
C GLU A 35 -3.65 7.28 27.99
N ASP A 36 -3.49 6.47 26.93
CA ASP A 36 -4.24 6.54 25.69
C ASP A 36 -5.66 5.96 25.75
N ILE A 37 -6.06 5.34 26.87
CA ILE A 37 -7.40 4.76 27.07
C ILE A 37 -8.50 5.80 26.82
N PHE A 38 -8.37 6.99 27.42
CA PHE A 38 -9.36 8.07 27.25
C PHE A 38 -9.46 8.51 25.79
N ALA A 39 -8.34 8.63 25.10
CA ALA A 39 -8.30 9.01 23.69
C ALA A 39 -9.06 8.01 22.80
N PHE A 40 -8.88 6.72 23.01
CA PHE A 40 -9.62 5.69 22.28
C PHE A 40 -11.11 5.66 22.59
N ILE A 41 -11.52 5.92 23.83
CA ILE A 41 -12.94 6.03 24.19
C ILE A 41 -13.58 7.20 23.43
N VAL A 42 -12.98 8.38 23.46
CA VAL A 42 -13.49 9.57 22.78
C VAL A 42 -13.51 9.34 21.25
N ALA A 43 -12.43 8.82 20.68
CA ALA A 43 -12.34 8.51 19.25
C ALA A 43 -13.43 7.52 18.81
N THR A 44 -13.64 6.45 19.56
CA THR A 44 -14.67 5.45 19.26
C THR A 44 -16.06 6.05 19.30
N LEU A 45 -16.40 6.80 20.35
CA LEU A 45 -17.71 7.43 20.50
C LEU A 45 -17.96 8.47 19.40
N THR A 46 -16.96 9.28 19.07
CA THR A 46 -17.05 10.28 17.99
C THR A 46 -17.24 9.61 16.64
N THR A 47 -16.53 8.51 16.37
CA THR A 47 -16.65 7.74 15.11
C THR A 47 -18.03 7.08 15.00
N ILE A 48 -18.56 6.52 16.11
CA ILE A 48 -19.94 5.99 16.14
C ILE A 48 -20.94 7.12 15.89
N GLY A 49 -20.78 8.28 16.51
CA GLY A 49 -21.63 9.44 16.31
C GLY A 49 -21.65 9.92 14.86
N GLY A 50 -20.47 10.03 14.22
CA GLY A 50 -20.32 10.30 12.79
C GLY A 50 -21.03 9.26 11.92
N GLY A 51 -20.86 7.98 12.24
CA GLY A 51 -21.51 6.86 11.55
C GLY A 51 -23.04 6.95 11.65
N LEU A 52 -23.59 7.28 12.82
CA LEU A 52 -25.04 7.45 13.03
C LEU A 52 -25.58 8.63 12.22
N ILE A 53 -24.89 9.78 12.21
CA ILE A 53 -25.29 10.99 11.46
C ILE A 53 -25.32 10.66 9.95
N LEU A 54 -24.29 10.04 9.41
CA LEU A 54 -24.23 9.68 8.00
C LEU A 54 -25.30 8.63 7.65
N LYS A 55 -25.52 7.63 8.49
CA LYS A 55 -26.56 6.62 8.29
C LYS A 55 -27.96 7.24 8.31
N TRP A 56 -28.21 8.19 9.20
CA TRP A 56 -29.48 8.92 9.28
C TRP A 56 -29.72 9.76 8.01
N ARG A 57 -28.71 10.51 7.55
CA ARG A 57 -28.80 11.25 6.28
C ARG A 57 -28.98 10.33 5.05
N GLY A 58 -28.47 9.11 5.12
CA GLY A 58 -28.64 8.08 4.10
C GLY A 58 -29.90 7.26 4.20
N HIS A 59 -30.81 7.58 5.13
CA HIS A 59 -32.08 6.84 5.31
C HIS A 59 -32.98 6.94 4.04
N GLY A 60 -33.59 5.82 3.66
CA GLY A 60 -34.43 5.76 2.46
C GLY A 60 -33.67 5.79 1.14
N ALA A 61 -32.35 5.54 1.15
CA ALA A 61 -31.57 5.45 -0.08
C ALA A 61 -32.00 4.25 -0.94
N ASP A 62 -32.17 4.49 -2.24
CA ASP A 62 -32.22 3.39 -3.21
C ASP A 62 -30.88 2.68 -3.28
N ASN A 63 -30.88 1.35 -3.28
CA ASN A 63 -29.66 0.55 -3.29
C ASN A 63 -29.02 0.40 -4.70
N SER A 64 -29.51 1.14 -5.69
CA SER A 64 -28.93 1.17 -7.03
C SER A 64 -27.68 2.04 -7.07
N MET A 65 -26.51 1.42 -7.18
CA MET A 65 -25.22 2.12 -7.26
C MET A 65 -24.78 2.30 -8.71
N SER A 66 -24.52 3.53 -9.13
CA SER A 66 -23.89 3.85 -10.42
C SER A 66 -22.36 3.65 -10.36
N ARG A 67 -21.66 3.73 -11.51
CA ARG A 67 -20.19 3.73 -11.53
C ARG A 67 -19.62 5.00 -10.87
N ARG A 68 -20.28 6.15 -11.04
CA ARG A 68 -19.88 7.42 -10.42
C ARG A 68 -19.99 7.35 -8.90
N ASP A 69 -21.08 6.78 -8.37
CA ASP A 69 -21.25 6.58 -6.93
C ASP A 69 -20.14 5.67 -6.36
N ALA A 70 -19.76 4.62 -7.10
CA ALA A 70 -18.71 3.72 -6.67
C ALA A 70 -17.33 4.42 -6.58
N TYR A 71 -16.97 5.27 -7.53
CA TYR A 71 -15.73 6.05 -7.46
C TYR A 71 -15.72 7.03 -6.28
N LEU A 72 -16.85 7.71 -6.03
CA LEU A 72 -16.99 8.62 -4.88
C LEU A 72 -16.93 7.86 -3.55
N VAL A 73 -17.66 6.74 -3.42
CA VAL A 73 -17.62 5.93 -2.20
C VAL A 73 -16.21 5.48 -1.89
N VAL A 74 -15.50 4.93 -2.88
CA VAL A 74 -14.13 4.45 -2.68
C VAL A 74 -13.22 5.61 -2.26
N SER A 75 -13.17 6.70 -2.99
CA SER A 75 -12.26 7.82 -2.67
C SER A 75 -12.60 8.50 -1.34
N LEU A 76 -13.88 8.74 -1.07
CA LEU A 76 -14.32 9.35 0.19
C LEU A 76 -14.12 8.43 1.39
N SER A 77 -14.20 7.10 1.23
CA SER A 77 -13.95 6.17 2.33
C SER A 77 -12.54 6.31 2.88
N TRP A 78 -11.53 6.41 2.02
CA TRP A 78 -10.14 6.60 2.44
C TRP A 78 -9.92 7.94 3.16
N ILE A 79 -10.51 9.02 2.63
CA ILE A 79 -10.44 10.35 3.25
C ILE A 79 -11.09 10.35 4.63
N ILE A 80 -12.29 9.75 4.76
CA ILE A 80 -13.06 9.73 6.00
C ILE A 80 -12.39 8.83 7.04
N PHE A 81 -11.89 7.64 6.66
CA PHE A 81 -11.12 6.78 7.57
C PHE A 81 -9.87 7.50 8.07
N SER A 82 -9.12 8.17 7.20
CA SER A 82 -7.96 8.93 7.64
C SER A 82 -8.35 10.08 8.58
N LEU A 83 -9.49 10.73 8.33
CA LEU A 83 -9.99 11.83 9.16
C LEU A 83 -10.37 11.36 10.58
N PHE A 84 -11.16 10.28 10.70
CA PHE A 84 -11.55 9.76 12.01
C PHE A 84 -10.39 9.03 12.69
N GLY A 85 -9.51 8.40 11.93
CA GLY A 85 -8.30 7.76 12.41
C GLY A 85 -7.29 8.70 13.08
N THR A 86 -7.38 10.04 12.86
CA THR A 86 -6.56 11.04 13.56
C THR A 86 -6.92 11.19 15.02
N LEU A 87 -8.19 10.90 15.40
CA LEU A 87 -8.72 11.21 16.71
C LEU A 87 -7.90 10.63 17.87
N PRO A 88 -7.46 9.35 17.84
CA PRO A 88 -6.64 8.83 18.93
C PRO A 88 -5.35 9.63 19.17
N PHE A 89 -4.68 10.04 18.09
CA PHE A 89 -3.41 10.80 18.18
C PHE A 89 -3.62 12.22 18.70
N MET A 90 -4.66 12.90 18.23
CA MET A 90 -4.94 14.29 18.66
C MET A 90 -5.47 14.35 20.08
N VAL A 91 -6.41 13.45 20.43
CA VAL A 91 -7.03 13.46 21.78
C VAL A 91 -6.05 13.01 22.85
N SER A 92 -5.11 12.13 22.52
CA SER A 92 -4.03 11.73 23.45
C SER A 92 -2.97 12.82 23.64
N GLY A 93 -2.89 13.81 22.72
CA GLY A 93 -1.89 14.87 22.77
C GLY A 93 -0.49 14.47 22.27
N TYR A 94 -0.31 13.25 21.75
CA TYR A 94 0.97 12.82 21.17
C TYR A 94 1.25 13.46 19.82
N ILE A 95 0.22 13.79 19.04
CA ILE A 95 0.34 14.59 17.80
C ILE A 95 -0.63 15.77 17.92
N ASN A 96 -0.08 16.98 18.12
CA ASN A 96 -0.88 18.18 18.37
C ASN A 96 -1.38 18.87 17.09
N HIS A 97 -0.67 18.73 15.98
CA HIS A 97 -1.03 19.36 14.72
C HIS A 97 -1.91 18.45 13.87
N PHE A 98 -3.05 18.97 13.42
CA PHE A 98 -3.99 18.21 12.59
C PHE A 98 -3.37 17.72 11.28
N THR A 99 -2.54 18.53 10.63
CA THR A 99 -1.83 18.16 9.39
C THR A 99 -0.98 16.93 9.60
N ASP A 100 -0.24 16.87 10.71
CA ASP A 100 0.64 15.75 11.05
C ASP A 100 -0.15 14.48 11.37
N ALA A 101 -1.20 14.61 12.19
CA ALA A 101 -2.08 13.49 12.53
C ALA A 101 -2.76 12.92 11.26
N TYR A 102 -3.21 13.79 10.35
CA TYR A 102 -3.82 13.37 9.09
C TYR A 102 -2.81 12.70 8.15
N PHE A 103 -1.59 13.24 8.05
CA PHE A 103 -0.52 12.63 7.29
C PHE A 103 -0.21 11.22 7.78
N GLU A 104 -0.02 11.04 9.11
CA GLU A 104 0.29 9.76 9.72
C GLU A 104 -0.81 8.72 9.45
N THR A 105 -2.08 9.10 9.63
CA THR A 105 -3.22 8.20 9.39
C THR A 105 -3.44 7.90 7.91
N MET A 106 -3.28 8.88 7.03
CA MET A 106 -3.35 8.67 5.58
C MET A 106 -2.22 7.73 5.13
N SER A 107 -0.99 7.94 5.61
CA SER A 107 0.14 7.05 5.37
C SER A 107 -0.14 5.65 5.90
N GLY A 108 -0.75 5.52 7.06
CA GLY A 108 -1.18 4.25 7.64
C GLY A 108 -2.17 3.52 6.73
N PHE A 109 -3.33 4.11 6.47
CA PHE A 109 -4.37 3.46 5.67
C PHE A 109 -3.93 3.19 4.23
N THR A 110 -3.18 4.09 3.59
CA THR A 110 -2.66 3.86 2.23
C THR A 110 -1.48 2.89 2.18
N THR A 111 -1.06 2.35 3.34
CA THR A 111 0.10 1.46 3.47
C THR A 111 1.38 2.06 2.89
N THR A 112 1.52 3.38 2.99
CA THR A 112 2.72 4.07 2.51
C THR A 112 3.87 3.89 3.49
N GLY A 113 3.63 4.05 4.80
CA GLY A 113 4.66 3.87 5.82
C GLY A 113 5.56 5.08 6.06
N ALA A 114 5.34 6.19 5.38
CA ALA A 114 5.98 7.46 5.71
C ALA A 114 5.46 7.97 7.04
N THR A 115 6.34 8.35 7.97
CA THR A 115 5.97 8.79 9.32
C THR A 115 6.48 10.20 9.61
N ILE A 116 5.69 10.96 10.37
CA ILE A 116 6.09 12.27 10.90
C ILE A 116 6.64 12.13 12.34
N LEU A 117 6.69 10.93 12.88
CA LEU A 117 7.12 10.70 14.25
C LEU A 117 8.64 10.60 14.31
N ASP A 118 9.28 11.46 15.10
CA ASP A 118 10.73 11.44 15.30
C ASP A 118 11.14 10.35 16.28
N ASP A 119 10.30 10.08 17.26
CA ASP A 119 10.49 9.02 18.24
C ASP A 119 9.20 8.20 18.42
N VAL A 120 9.22 7.00 17.85
CA VAL A 120 8.10 6.05 17.88
C VAL A 120 8.03 5.36 19.25
N GLU A 121 9.16 5.18 19.93
CA GLU A 121 9.27 4.40 21.14
C GLU A 121 8.63 5.11 22.37
N CYS A 122 8.44 6.43 22.29
CA CYS A 122 7.73 7.18 23.32
C CYS A 122 6.20 6.99 23.30
N PHE A 123 5.64 6.38 22.21
CA PHE A 123 4.21 6.23 22.06
C PHE A 123 3.66 5.05 22.87
N PRO A 124 2.46 5.18 23.46
CA PRO A 124 1.81 4.09 24.17
C PRO A 124 1.41 2.96 23.21
N HIS A 125 1.35 1.74 23.74
CA HIS A 125 1.10 0.51 22.99
C HIS A 125 -0.23 0.55 22.20
N GLY A 126 -1.27 1.19 22.73
CA GLY A 126 -2.54 1.33 22.02
C GLY A 126 -2.39 2.12 20.72
N LEU A 127 -1.66 3.26 20.75
CA LEU A 127 -1.40 4.08 19.57
C LEU A 127 -0.48 3.38 18.57
N LEU A 128 0.56 2.65 19.00
CA LEU A 128 1.42 1.86 18.15
C LEU A 128 0.64 0.72 17.45
N PHE A 129 -0.24 0.06 18.22
CA PHE A 129 -1.13 -0.96 17.66
C PHE A 129 -2.10 -0.36 16.64
N TRP A 130 -2.67 0.82 16.92
CA TRP A 130 -3.54 1.53 15.99
C TRP A 130 -2.81 1.83 14.66
N ARG A 131 -1.57 2.34 14.70
CA ARG A 131 -0.74 2.57 13.51
C ARG A 131 -0.62 1.29 12.66
N SER A 132 -0.24 0.19 13.28
CA SER A 132 -0.08 -1.10 12.58
C SER A 132 -1.41 -1.64 12.05
N LEU A 133 -2.50 -1.45 12.79
CA LEU A 133 -3.83 -1.88 12.40
C LEU A 133 -4.38 -1.09 11.21
N THR A 134 -4.11 0.24 11.13
CA THR A 134 -4.48 1.05 9.95
C THR A 134 -3.85 0.50 8.69
N GLN A 135 -2.57 0.13 8.74
CA GLN A 135 -1.88 -0.50 7.60
C GLN A 135 -2.47 -1.87 7.26
N TRP A 136 -2.74 -2.68 8.25
CA TRP A 136 -3.27 -4.02 8.03
C TRP A 136 -4.63 -4.01 7.33
N ILE A 137 -5.53 -3.10 7.71
CA ILE A 137 -6.82 -2.89 7.04
C ILE A 137 -6.63 -2.28 5.65
N GLY A 138 -5.75 -1.29 5.54
CA GLY A 138 -5.40 -0.65 4.28
C GLY A 138 -4.81 -1.60 3.24
N GLY A 139 -4.06 -2.62 3.68
CA GLY A 139 -3.34 -3.55 2.80
C GLY A 139 -4.21 -4.24 1.75
N LEU A 140 -5.38 -4.72 2.13
CA LEU A 140 -6.34 -5.29 1.18
C LEU A 140 -7.32 -4.27 0.58
N GLY A 141 -7.35 -3.04 1.12
CA GLY A 141 -8.32 -2.03 0.74
C GLY A 141 -9.57 -2.04 1.64
N ILE A 142 -9.99 -0.84 2.05
CA ILE A 142 -11.07 -0.64 3.03
C ILE A 142 -12.39 -1.22 2.53
N VAL A 143 -12.74 -0.92 1.28
CA VAL A 143 -14.03 -1.35 0.70
C VAL A 143 -14.00 -2.84 0.35
N PHE A 144 -12.84 -3.36 -0.06
CA PHE A 144 -12.67 -4.78 -0.32
C PHE A 144 -12.81 -5.62 0.95
N PHE A 145 -12.25 -5.15 2.07
CA PHE A 145 -12.43 -5.72 3.40
C PHE A 145 -13.93 -5.75 3.79
N THR A 146 -14.64 -4.64 3.54
CA THR A 146 -16.09 -4.54 3.81
C THR A 146 -16.90 -5.51 2.96
N ILE A 147 -16.58 -5.69 1.69
CA ILE A 147 -17.26 -6.67 0.81
C ILE A 147 -17.04 -8.11 1.29
N ALA A 148 -15.86 -8.39 1.83
CA ALA A 148 -15.53 -9.71 2.35
C ALA A 148 -16.35 -10.05 3.61
N LEU A 149 -16.44 -9.10 4.55
CA LEU A 149 -17.12 -9.29 5.84
C LEU A 149 -18.65 -9.14 5.74
N LEU A 150 -19.12 -8.10 5.07
CA LEU A 150 -20.52 -7.69 5.05
C LEU A 150 -21.02 -7.50 3.60
N PRO A 151 -21.16 -8.58 2.83
CA PRO A 151 -21.55 -8.51 1.42
C PRO A 151 -22.89 -7.83 1.16
N SER A 152 -23.81 -7.88 2.16
CA SER A 152 -25.15 -7.28 2.06
C SER A 152 -25.16 -5.77 2.20
N LEU A 153 -24.10 -5.16 2.74
CA LEU A 153 -24.05 -3.73 3.01
C LEU A 153 -23.76 -2.89 1.76
N VAL A 154 -23.05 -3.45 0.79
CA VAL A 154 -22.64 -2.71 -0.40
C VAL A 154 -23.46 -3.14 -1.61
N GLY A 155 -24.48 -2.37 -1.96
CA GLY A 155 -25.17 -2.48 -3.25
C GLY A 155 -24.19 -2.21 -4.40
N GLY A 156 -24.27 -2.97 -5.50
CA GLY A 156 -23.39 -2.75 -6.66
C GLY A 156 -21.94 -3.21 -6.47
N GLN A 157 -21.69 -4.27 -5.69
CA GLN A 157 -20.38 -4.86 -5.36
C GLN A 157 -19.40 -4.96 -6.53
N THR A 158 -19.89 -5.31 -7.74
CA THR A 158 -19.06 -5.42 -8.94
C THR A 158 -18.47 -4.07 -9.38
N LYS A 159 -19.20 -2.97 -9.20
CA LYS A 159 -18.76 -1.62 -9.59
C LYS A 159 -17.75 -1.08 -8.59
N VAL A 160 -17.98 -1.31 -7.29
CA VAL A 160 -17.08 -0.93 -6.21
C VAL A 160 -15.77 -1.71 -6.31
N PHE A 161 -15.85 -3.04 -6.47
CA PHE A 161 -14.66 -3.86 -6.70
C PHE A 161 -13.86 -3.40 -7.93
N ALA A 162 -14.56 -3.00 -9.00
CA ALA A 162 -13.89 -2.49 -10.19
C ALA A 162 -13.20 -1.14 -9.96
N ALA A 163 -13.68 -0.33 -9.01
CA ALA A 163 -13.08 0.95 -8.66
C ALA A 163 -11.85 0.80 -7.73
N GLU A 164 -11.84 -0.18 -6.84
CA GLU A 164 -10.75 -0.38 -5.86
C GLU A 164 -9.72 -1.44 -6.31
N ALA A 165 -10.13 -2.43 -7.14
CA ALA A 165 -9.23 -3.51 -7.53
C ALA A 165 -8.10 -3.04 -8.43
N THR A 166 -6.88 -3.36 -8.04
CA THR A 166 -5.63 -2.97 -8.69
C THR A 166 -5.27 -3.85 -9.89
N GLY A 167 -4.68 -3.25 -10.93
CA GLY A 167 -4.09 -3.92 -12.08
C GLY A 167 -4.96 -4.07 -13.33
N PRO A 168 -4.33 -4.18 -14.50
CA PRO A 168 -5.00 -4.20 -15.81
C PRO A 168 -5.70 -5.53 -16.14
N ILE A 169 -5.33 -6.62 -15.45
CA ILE A 169 -5.88 -7.96 -15.64
C ILE A 169 -6.52 -8.41 -14.33
N LYS A 170 -7.86 -8.37 -14.28
CA LYS A 170 -8.63 -8.75 -13.09
C LYS A 170 -8.98 -10.23 -13.16
N THR A 171 -8.39 -11.05 -12.30
CA THR A 171 -8.71 -12.48 -12.17
C THR A 171 -9.77 -12.68 -11.10
N LYS A 172 -10.79 -13.48 -11.40
CA LYS A 172 -11.82 -13.88 -10.44
C LYS A 172 -11.61 -15.33 -10.02
N LEU A 173 -11.52 -15.58 -8.71
CA LEU A 173 -11.42 -16.93 -8.15
C LEU A 173 -12.74 -17.71 -8.26
N HIS A 174 -13.85 -17.01 -8.14
CA HIS A 174 -15.20 -17.57 -8.16
C HIS A 174 -16.17 -16.68 -8.94
N PRO A 175 -17.30 -17.23 -9.42
CA PRO A 175 -18.34 -16.46 -10.11
C PRO A 175 -18.92 -15.34 -9.25
N ARG A 176 -19.01 -15.55 -7.93
CA ARG A 176 -19.49 -14.55 -6.96
C ARG A 176 -18.31 -13.78 -6.37
N LEU A 177 -18.37 -12.46 -6.46
CA LEU A 177 -17.33 -11.55 -5.97
C LEU A 177 -17.09 -11.65 -4.47
N SER A 178 -18.17 -11.74 -3.68
CA SER A 178 -18.08 -11.89 -2.23
C SER A 178 -17.35 -13.18 -1.81
N THR A 179 -17.51 -14.27 -2.55
CA THR A 179 -16.76 -15.51 -2.32
C THR A 179 -15.29 -15.34 -2.64
N SER A 180 -14.97 -14.69 -3.76
CA SER A 180 -13.56 -14.37 -4.11
C SER A 180 -12.89 -13.48 -3.07
N ALA A 181 -13.60 -12.44 -2.60
CA ALA A 181 -13.13 -11.54 -1.55
C ALA A 181 -12.83 -12.28 -0.24
N LYS A 182 -13.75 -13.17 0.20
CA LYS A 182 -13.55 -13.99 1.41
C LYS A 182 -12.30 -14.87 1.31
N TRP A 183 -12.06 -15.51 0.18
CA TRP A 183 -10.88 -16.37 0.00
C TRP A 183 -9.57 -15.58 -0.01
N ILE A 184 -9.55 -14.42 -0.66
CA ILE A 184 -8.36 -13.56 -0.66
C ILE A 184 -8.09 -13.04 0.76
N TRP A 185 -9.16 -12.60 1.47
CA TRP A 185 -9.03 -12.14 2.85
C TRP A 185 -8.56 -13.27 3.78
N SER A 186 -9.10 -14.51 3.62
CA SER A 186 -8.64 -15.66 4.40
C SER A 186 -7.15 -15.98 4.15
N THR A 187 -6.70 -15.89 2.90
CA THR A 187 -5.28 -16.09 2.55
C THR A 187 -4.40 -15.03 3.24
N TYR A 188 -4.85 -13.77 3.24
CA TYR A 188 -4.17 -12.69 3.93
C TYR A 188 -4.07 -12.91 5.44
N LEU A 189 -5.19 -13.31 6.06
CA LEU A 189 -5.23 -13.63 7.50
C LEU A 189 -4.30 -14.79 7.85
N VAL A 190 -4.32 -15.87 7.06
CA VAL A 190 -3.42 -17.02 7.27
C VAL A 190 -1.96 -16.59 7.13
N LEU A 191 -1.64 -15.77 6.13
CA LEU A 191 -0.29 -15.24 5.96
C LEU A 191 0.14 -14.38 7.16
N THR A 192 -0.75 -13.54 7.67
CA THR A 192 -0.48 -12.71 8.87
C THR A 192 -0.23 -13.58 10.09
N ILE A 193 -1.08 -14.59 10.33
CA ILE A 193 -0.91 -15.50 11.48
C ILE A 193 0.42 -16.27 11.37
N ALA A 194 0.74 -16.77 10.17
CA ALA A 194 2.01 -17.46 9.94
C ALA A 194 3.20 -16.55 10.19
N CYS A 195 3.12 -15.28 9.81
CA CYS A 195 4.13 -14.26 10.04
C CYS A 195 4.31 -13.98 11.55
N ILE A 196 3.20 -13.79 12.30
CA ILE A 196 3.22 -13.60 13.77
C ILE A 196 3.94 -14.76 14.43
N LEU A 197 3.55 -15.99 14.11
CA LEU A 197 4.15 -17.19 14.70
C LEU A 197 5.63 -17.30 14.37
N SER A 198 6.03 -16.99 13.14
CA SER A 198 7.43 -17.02 12.71
C SER A 198 8.29 -15.99 13.44
N TYR A 199 7.80 -14.75 13.59
CA TYR A 199 8.49 -13.72 14.36
C TYR A 199 8.62 -14.11 15.84
N TYR A 200 7.54 -14.60 16.46
CA TYR A 200 7.54 -15.02 17.85
C TYR A 200 8.54 -16.17 18.11
N VAL A 201 8.55 -17.21 17.26
CA VAL A 201 9.48 -18.34 17.36
C VAL A 201 10.93 -17.89 17.15
N ALA A 202 11.16 -16.88 16.33
CA ALA A 202 12.48 -16.32 16.10
C ALA A 202 12.98 -15.41 17.25
N GLY A 203 12.17 -15.20 18.32
CA GLY A 203 12.55 -14.49 19.54
C GLY A 203 12.05 -13.04 19.64
N MET A 204 11.20 -12.58 18.72
CA MET A 204 10.55 -11.28 18.83
C MET A 204 9.49 -11.30 19.94
N GLY A 205 9.34 -10.20 20.69
CA GLY A 205 8.28 -10.05 21.68
C GLY A 205 6.88 -10.21 21.09
N ILE A 206 5.89 -10.63 21.90
CA ILE A 206 4.52 -10.86 21.43
C ILE A 206 3.95 -9.59 20.78
N PHE A 207 4.07 -8.44 21.43
CA PHE A 207 3.55 -7.17 20.95
C PHE A 207 4.17 -6.80 19.58
N ASP A 208 5.49 -6.88 19.49
CA ASP A 208 6.21 -6.56 18.25
C ASP A 208 5.88 -7.57 17.15
N SER A 209 5.78 -8.87 17.48
CA SER A 209 5.40 -9.91 16.51
C SER A 209 4.05 -9.63 15.86
N PHE A 210 3.06 -9.15 16.62
CA PHE A 210 1.75 -8.76 16.08
C PHE A 210 1.86 -7.51 15.18
N ASN A 211 2.53 -6.46 15.66
CA ASN A 211 2.65 -5.21 14.94
C ASN A 211 3.46 -5.36 13.65
N TYR A 212 4.66 -5.95 13.73
CA TYR A 212 5.48 -6.20 12.53
C TYR A 212 4.81 -7.14 11.54
N ALA A 213 4.11 -8.19 11.99
CA ALA A 213 3.42 -9.08 11.06
C ALA A 213 2.27 -8.36 10.32
N MET A 214 1.52 -7.49 11.01
CA MET A 214 0.48 -6.67 10.36
C MET A 214 1.07 -5.76 9.28
N THR A 215 2.16 -5.06 9.61
CA THR A 215 2.79 -4.10 8.68
C THR A 215 3.56 -4.79 7.56
N THR A 216 4.22 -5.93 7.82
CA THR A 216 4.89 -6.76 6.81
C THR A 216 3.91 -7.32 5.78
N THR A 217 2.82 -7.93 6.24
CA THR A 217 1.84 -8.56 5.32
C THR A 217 0.99 -7.53 4.58
N ALA A 218 0.75 -6.37 5.20
CA ALA A 218 0.12 -5.22 4.55
C ALA A 218 1.04 -4.50 3.56
N THR A 219 2.36 -4.80 3.60
CA THR A 219 3.39 -4.06 2.87
C THR A 219 3.35 -2.55 3.19
N GLY A 220 3.30 -2.21 4.49
CA GLY A 220 3.11 -0.84 4.95
C GLY A 220 4.30 -0.19 5.65
N GLY A 221 5.14 -0.97 6.36
CA GLY A 221 6.44 -0.54 6.87
C GLY A 221 6.45 0.23 8.19
N PHE A 222 5.31 0.49 8.82
CA PHE A 222 5.32 1.04 10.17
C PHE A 222 5.95 0.05 11.17
N SER A 223 6.76 0.58 12.07
CA SER A 223 7.45 -0.17 13.10
C SER A 223 7.10 0.33 14.49
N THR A 224 7.40 -0.46 15.50
CA THR A 224 7.32 -0.11 16.92
C THR A 224 8.64 0.45 17.46
N HIS A 225 9.71 0.39 16.64
CA HIS A 225 11.05 0.87 16.98
C HIS A 225 11.57 1.84 15.92
N ASN A 226 12.37 2.83 16.35
CA ASN A 226 12.91 3.86 15.48
C ASN A 226 13.83 3.29 14.38
N THR A 227 14.60 2.25 14.70
CA THR A 227 15.52 1.58 13.77
C THR A 227 14.88 0.40 13.02
N SER A 228 13.54 0.31 13.00
CA SER A 228 12.79 -0.72 12.27
C SER A 228 13.26 -2.15 12.63
N THR A 229 13.54 -3.00 11.65
CA THR A 229 13.98 -4.39 11.90
C THR A 229 15.43 -4.50 12.38
N GLU A 230 16.26 -3.49 12.15
CA GLU A 230 17.64 -3.42 12.67
C GLU A 230 17.68 -3.51 14.20
N PHE A 231 16.67 -2.96 14.91
CA PHE A 231 16.54 -2.98 16.37
C PHE A 231 16.81 -4.36 16.98
N PHE A 232 16.36 -5.42 16.33
CA PHE A 232 16.47 -6.77 16.87
C PHE A 232 17.84 -7.41 16.70
N HIS A 233 18.74 -6.84 15.91
CA HIS A 233 20.09 -7.37 15.61
C HIS A 233 20.11 -8.86 15.32
N SER A 234 19.07 -9.39 14.65
CA SER A 234 18.89 -10.82 14.40
C SER A 234 18.78 -11.14 12.90
N PRO A 235 19.81 -11.79 12.31
CA PRO A 235 19.75 -12.21 10.92
C PRO A 235 18.53 -13.09 10.60
N SER A 236 18.13 -13.94 11.55
CA SER A 236 16.95 -14.81 11.38
C SER A 236 15.67 -14.02 11.20
N LEU A 237 15.46 -12.96 12.00
CA LEU A 237 14.30 -12.09 11.89
C LEU A 237 14.28 -11.32 10.56
N GLU A 238 15.44 -10.85 10.11
CA GLU A 238 15.55 -10.16 8.83
C GLU A 238 15.21 -11.08 7.65
N TYR A 239 15.69 -12.35 7.64
CA TYR A 239 15.31 -13.32 6.60
C TYR A 239 13.82 -13.68 6.64
N ILE A 240 13.23 -13.83 7.83
CA ILE A 240 11.78 -14.07 7.99
C ILE A 240 11.01 -12.87 7.45
N CYS A 241 11.40 -11.65 7.80
CA CYS A 241 10.79 -10.43 7.28
C CYS A 241 10.86 -10.38 5.76
N THR A 242 12.05 -10.58 5.19
CA THR A 242 12.26 -10.64 3.73
C THR A 242 11.35 -11.66 3.06
N PHE A 243 11.23 -12.85 3.64
CA PHE A 243 10.39 -13.92 3.11
C PHE A 243 8.89 -13.54 3.09
N PHE A 244 8.37 -13.00 4.21
CA PHE A 244 6.96 -12.60 4.27
C PHE A 244 6.66 -11.34 3.45
N CYS A 245 7.58 -10.37 3.38
CA CYS A 245 7.49 -9.24 2.45
C CYS A 245 7.42 -9.73 1.01
N PHE A 246 8.30 -10.66 0.61
CA PHE A 246 8.30 -11.25 -0.73
C PHE A 246 6.97 -11.93 -1.05
N LEU A 247 6.43 -12.75 -0.13
CA LEU A 247 5.14 -13.41 -0.32
C LEU A 247 3.98 -12.41 -0.42
N SER A 248 4.00 -11.34 0.38
CA SER A 248 2.97 -10.29 0.35
C SER A 248 2.97 -9.50 -0.96
N GLY A 249 4.12 -9.45 -1.65
CA GLY A 249 4.23 -8.91 -3.01
C GLY A 249 3.72 -9.83 -4.11
N VAL A 250 3.38 -11.08 -3.83
CA VAL A 250 2.83 -12.03 -4.81
C VAL A 250 1.31 -11.86 -4.92
N ASN A 251 0.76 -12.11 -6.10
CA ASN A 251 -0.69 -12.10 -6.32
C ASN A 251 -1.40 -13.09 -5.39
N PHE A 252 -2.31 -12.60 -4.52
CA PHE A 252 -3.03 -13.43 -3.55
C PHE A 252 -3.88 -14.53 -4.18
N THR A 253 -4.37 -14.33 -5.41
CA THR A 253 -5.09 -15.37 -6.16
C THR A 253 -4.16 -16.54 -6.50
N LEU A 254 -2.91 -16.24 -6.88
CA LEU A 254 -1.89 -17.27 -7.16
C LEU A 254 -1.41 -17.95 -5.88
N LEU A 255 -1.23 -17.20 -4.78
CA LEU A 255 -0.91 -17.76 -3.47
C LEU A 255 -2.00 -18.73 -2.99
N TYR A 256 -3.27 -18.32 -3.09
CA TYR A 256 -4.41 -19.19 -2.78
C TYR A 256 -4.37 -20.50 -3.60
N ALA A 257 -4.12 -20.40 -4.90
CA ALA A 257 -4.03 -21.58 -5.76
C ALA A 257 -2.82 -22.47 -5.41
N ALA A 258 -1.68 -21.87 -5.08
CA ALA A 258 -0.46 -22.60 -4.72
C ALA A 258 -0.58 -23.31 -3.37
N VAL A 259 -1.10 -22.62 -2.33
CA VAL A 259 -1.15 -23.14 -0.95
C VAL A 259 -2.35 -24.04 -0.73
N ILE A 260 -3.57 -23.58 -1.09
CA ILE A 260 -4.81 -24.31 -0.77
C ILE A 260 -5.16 -25.37 -1.82
N LYS A 261 -4.89 -25.09 -3.10
CA LYS A 261 -5.15 -26.04 -4.19
C LYS A 261 -3.92 -26.85 -4.60
N PHE A 262 -2.77 -26.68 -3.93
CA PHE A 262 -1.51 -27.35 -4.21
C PHE A 262 -1.02 -27.18 -5.66
N LYS A 263 -1.39 -26.07 -6.33
CA LYS A 263 -1.06 -25.81 -7.72
C LYS A 263 0.20 -24.95 -7.88
N ILE A 264 1.30 -25.35 -7.23
CA ILE A 264 2.57 -24.60 -7.22
C ILE A 264 3.11 -24.37 -8.64
N LYS A 265 2.88 -25.30 -9.58
CA LYS A 265 3.32 -25.15 -10.98
C LYS A 265 2.68 -23.95 -11.67
N GLU A 266 1.43 -23.59 -11.33
CA GLU A 266 0.74 -22.43 -11.91
C GLU A 266 1.43 -21.13 -11.50
N LEU A 267 1.96 -21.04 -10.27
CA LEU A 267 2.71 -19.89 -9.76
C LEU A 267 3.97 -19.64 -10.63
N PHE A 268 4.79 -20.68 -10.83
CA PHE A 268 6.04 -20.55 -11.62
C PHE A 268 5.81 -20.42 -13.15
N ARG A 269 4.63 -20.77 -13.66
CA ARG A 269 4.27 -20.54 -15.07
C ARG A 269 3.77 -19.13 -15.33
N ASN A 270 3.36 -18.38 -14.31
CA ASN A 270 2.85 -17.03 -14.45
C ASN A 270 3.96 -16.05 -14.91
N SER A 271 3.72 -15.30 -15.96
CA SER A 271 4.69 -14.36 -16.55
C SER A 271 5.06 -13.21 -15.62
N GLU A 272 4.08 -12.72 -14.84
CA GLU A 272 4.28 -11.63 -13.88
C GLU A 272 5.18 -12.09 -12.72
N PHE A 273 4.88 -13.25 -12.12
CA PHE A 273 5.65 -13.81 -11.02
C PHE A 273 7.11 -14.09 -11.42
N ARG A 274 7.33 -14.63 -12.63
CA ARG A 274 8.69 -14.85 -13.15
C ARG A 274 9.44 -13.53 -13.33
N PHE A 275 8.78 -12.48 -13.81
CA PHE A 275 9.37 -11.17 -13.96
C PHE A 275 9.71 -10.54 -12.60
N TYR A 276 8.83 -10.70 -11.61
CA TYR A 276 9.07 -10.27 -10.24
C TYR A 276 10.29 -10.94 -9.61
N ILE A 277 10.40 -12.28 -9.69
CA ILE A 277 11.60 -13.01 -9.20
C ILE A 277 12.86 -12.53 -9.95
N PHE A 278 12.78 -12.37 -11.25
CA PHE A 278 13.92 -11.90 -12.05
C PHE A 278 14.42 -10.53 -11.56
N LEU A 279 13.52 -9.58 -11.34
CA LEU A 279 13.91 -8.25 -10.83
C LEU A 279 14.53 -8.34 -9.44
N VAL A 280 13.88 -9.05 -8.50
CA VAL A 280 14.41 -9.24 -7.15
C VAL A 280 15.82 -9.85 -7.21
N THR A 281 16.03 -10.90 -7.99
CA THR A 281 17.33 -11.58 -8.09
C THR A 281 18.40 -10.66 -8.68
N VAL A 282 18.10 -10.02 -9.81
CA VAL A 282 19.09 -9.17 -10.51
C VAL A 282 19.47 -7.96 -9.67
N PHE A 283 18.50 -7.27 -9.07
CA PHE A 283 18.76 -6.10 -8.25
C PHE A 283 19.49 -6.44 -6.95
N SER A 284 19.12 -7.56 -6.29
CA SER A 284 19.81 -8.00 -5.07
C SER A 284 21.26 -8.38 -5.35
N ILE A 285 21.54 -9.11 -6.43
CA ILE A 285 22.92 -9.46 -6.80
C ILE A 285 23.72 -8.17 -7.13
N PHE A 286 23.13 -7.24 -7.85
CA PHE A 286 23.81 -5.99 -8.19
C PHE A 286 24.18 -5.19 -6.94
N ILE A 287 23.20 -4.96 -6.02
CA ILE A 287 23.47 -4.23 -4.76
C ILE A 287 24.46 -4.98 -3.89
N MET A 288 24.36 -6.32 -3.76
CA MET A 288 25.31 -7.12 -3.02
C MET A 288 26.76 -6.89 -3.51
N VAL A 289 26.98 -6.94 -4.82
CA VAL A 289 28.32 -6.71 -5.41
C VAL A 289 28.81 -5.30 -5.10
N GLU A 290 27.98 -4.28 -5.23
CA GLU A 290 28.34 -2.89 -4.90
C GLU A 290 28.71 -2.73 -3.42
N LEU A 291 27.97 -3.34 -2.49
CA LEU A 291 28.27 -3.29 -1.06
C LEU A 291 29.61 -3.98 -0.72
N ILE A 292 29.91 -5.12 -1.34
CA ILE A 292 31.19 -5.82 -1.13
C ILE A 292 32.35 -4.97 -1.67
N VAL A 293 32.22 -4.45 -2.90
CA VAL A 293 33.32 -3.74 -3.59
C VAL A 293 33.54 -2.35 -3.00
N MET A 294 32.49 -1.59 -2.72
CA MET A 294 32.61 -0.17 -2.34
C MET A 294 32.57 0.05 -0.83
N ARG A 295 31.98 -0.85 -0.06
CA ARG A 295 31.82 -0.73 1.40
C ARG A 295 32.57 -1.79 2.20
N ASN A 296 33.19 -2.76 1.53
CA ASN A 296 33.88 -3.87 2.17
C ASN A 296 32.99 -4.67 3.15
N TYR A 297 31.68 -4.80 2.83
CA TYR A 297 30.77 -5.61 3.62
C TYR A 297 31.16 -7.08 3.51
N ASP A 298 30.99 -7.83 4.60
CA ASP A 298 31.08 -9.28 4.59
C ASP A 298 30.02 -9.89 3.66
N MET A 299 30.32 -11.01 3.01
CA MET A 299 29.48 -11.58 1.96
C MET A 299 28.06 -11.91 2.45
N GLU A 300 27.92 -12.43 3.69
CA GLU A 300 26.61 -12.74 4.28
C GLU A 300 25.83 -11.45 4.55
N HIS A 301 26.46 -10.48 5.19
CA HIS A 301 25.83 -9.21 5.52
C HIS A 301 25.42 -8.45 4.24
N ALA A 302 26.30 -8.38 3.24
CA ALA A 302 25.98 -7.75 1.95
C ALA A 302 24.80 -8.42 1.24
N PHE A 303 24.75 -9.75 1.23
CA PHE A 303 23.62 -10.49 0.63
C PHE A 303 22.31 -10.22 1.39
N ARG A 304 22.33 -10.32 2.72
CA ARG A 304 21.18 -10.16 3.59
C ARG A 304 20.61 -8.74 3.49
N SER A 305 21.45 -7.71 3.60
CA SER A 305 21.02 -6.31 3.48
C SER A 305 20.51 -6.01 2.07
N ALA A 306 21.18 -6.49 1.02
CA ALA A 306 20.77 -6.29 -0.36
C ALA A 306 19.39 -6.90 -0.67
N ILE A 307 19.18 -8.18 -0.33
CA ILE A 307 17.91 -8.86 -0.61
C ILE A 307 16.76 -8.28 0.23
N PHE A 308 17.03 -7.91 1.50
CA PHE A 308 16.07 -7.30 2.38
C PHE A 308 15.58 -5.97 1.78
N GLN A 309 16.49 -5.05 1.48
CA GLN A 309 16.15 -3.72 0.95
C GLN A 309 15.48 -3.81 -0.42
N VAL A 310 15.98 -4.64 -1.34
CA VAL A 310 15.35 -4.82 -2.65
C VAL A 310 13.93 -5.36 -2.51
N VAL A 311 13.71 -6.37 -1.66
CA VAL A 311 12.37 -6.92 -1.44
C VAL A 311 11.48 -5.90 -0.76
N SER A 312 11.96 -5.20 0.27
CA SER A 312 11.21 -4.15 0.96
C SER A 312 10.76 -3.03 0.01
N PHE A 313 11.65 -2.54 -0.83
CA PHE A 313 11.35 -1.45 -1.76
C PHE A 313 10.49 -1.88 -2.94
N ILE A 314 10.71 -3.06 -3.54
CA ILE A 314 9.89 -3.53 -4.68
C ILE A 314 8.49 -3.97 -4.25
N THR A 315 8.34 -4.48 -3.03
CA THR A 315 7.03 -4.80 -2.45
C THR A 315 6.35 -3.57 -1.86
N THR A 316 7.04 -2.43 -1.85
CA THR A 316 6.56 -1.19 -1.25
C THR A 316 6.23 -1.35 0.25
N THR A 317 7.01 -2.18 0.94
CA THR A 317 6.84 -2.41 2.39
C THR A 317 7.48 -1.30 3.20
N GLY A 318 8.70 -0.89 2.85
CA GLY A 318 9.39 0.22 3.50
C GLY A 318 10.06 -0.09 4.84
N LEU A 319 10.08 -1.35 5.31
CA LEU A 319 10.92 -1.76 6.43
C LEU A 319 12.39 -1.73 6.02
N PHE A 320 13.28 -1.43 6.97
CA PHE A 320 14.72 -1.40 6.72
C PHE A 320 15.50 -2.17 7.82
N ASN A 321 16.66 -2.69 7.44
CA ASN A 321 17.59 -3.42 8.31
C ASN A 321 19.00 -2.82 8.26
N ASP A 322 19.20 -1.78 7.47
CA ASP A 322 20.47 -1.08 7.28
C ASP A 322 20.17 0.30 6.73
N ASP A 323 21.03 1.28 6.99
CA ASP A 323 20.83 2.64 6.47
C ASP A 323 21.31 2.76 5.02
N ALA A 324 20.37 2.64 4.10
CA ALA A 324 20.64 2.80 2.68
C ALA A 324 21.12 4.22 2.28
N ALA A 325 21.00 5.24 3.15
CA ALA A 325 21.56 6.56 2.91
C ALA A 325 23.11 6.51 2.87
N LEU A 326 23.70 5.58 3.59
CA LEU A 326 25.14 5.37 3.61
C LEU A 326 25.66 4.54 2.44
N TRP A 327 24.79 3.98 1.61
CA TRP A 327 25.17 3.11 0.51
C TRP A 327 25.69 3.90 -0.72
N PRO A 328 26.39 3.26 -1.68
CA PRO A 328 26.80 3.91 -2.92
C PRO A 328 25.58 4.48 -3.66
N HIS A 329 25.67 5.70 -4.19
CA HIS A 329 24.54 6.38 -4.86
C HIS A 329 23.93 5.59 -6.04
N VAL A 330 24.70 4.70 -6.68
CA VAL A 330 24.16 3.84 -7.75
C VAL A 330 23.08 2.90 -7.22
N THR A 331 23.17 2.45 -5.96
CA THR A 331 22.15 1.61 -5.32
C THR A 331 20.84 2.36 -5.12
N TRP A 332 20.90 3.70 -4.91
CA TRP A 332 19.70 4.54 -4.80
C TRP A 332 18.90 4.56 -6.11
N VAL A 333 19.60 4.54 -7.26
CA VAL A 333 18.92 4.45 -8.55
C VAL A 333 18.17 3.12 -8.67
N VAL A 334 18.80 2.01 -8.27
CA VAL A 334 18.17 0.68 -8.30
C VAL A 334 16.98 0.62 -7.34
N LEU A 335 17.12 1.13 -6.11
CA LEU A 335 16.02 1.17 -5.15
C LEU A 335 14.87 2.08 -5.63
N SER A 336 15.18 3.23 -6.26
CA SER A 336 14.16 4.09 -6.88
C SER A 336 13.42 3.38 -8.02
N MET A 337 14.11 2.56 -8.81
CA MET A 337 13.47 1.70 -9.82
C MET A 337 12.53 0.66 -9.17
N CYS A 338 12.92 0.09 -8.02
CA CYS A 338 12.05 -0.80 -7.25
C CYS A 338 10.77 -0.08 -6.80
N MET A 339 10.90 1.14 -6.22
CA MET A 339 9.76 1.97 -5.82
C MET A 339 8.79 2.24 -6.98
N PHE A 340 9.35 2.54 -8.15
CA PHE A 340 8.56 2.82 -9.35
C PHE A 340 7.84 1.59 -9.89
N ILE A 341 8.54 0.45 -9.99
CA ILE A 341 8.00 -0.77 -10.62
C ILE A 341 6.93 -1.41 -9.73
N GLY A 342 7.19 -1.56 -8.44
CA GLY A 342 6.30 -2.28 -7.53
C GLY A 342 6.27 -3.79 -7.76
N ALA A 343 5.50 -4.54 -6.95
CA ALA A 343 5.39 -5.99 -7.05
C ALA A 343 4.21 -6.46 -7.95
N CYS A 344 3.68 -7.66 -7.71
CA CYS A 344 2.64 -8.25 -8.55
C CYS A 344 1.28 -7.56 -8.37
N SER A 345 0.50 -7.54 -9.45
CA SER A 345 -0.90 -7.13 -9.42
C SER A 345 -1.73 -8.09 -8.56
N GLY A 346 -2.66 -7.54 -7.75
CA GLY A 346 -3.46 -8.33 -6.82
C GLY A 346 -2.69 -8.79 -5.58
N SER A 347 -1.58 -8.13 -5.24
CA SER A 347 -0.88 -8.14 -3.95
C SER A 347 -1.25 -6.90 -3.14
N THR A 348 -0.74 -6.80 -1.91
CA THR A 348 -0.89 -5.61 -1.06
C THR A 348 -0.01 -4.44 -1.50
N SER A 349 1.05 -4.68 -2.31
CA SER A 349 2.01 -3.66 -2.72
C SER A 349 1.39 -2.50 -3.51
N GLY A 350 2.04 -1.34 -3.48
CA GLY A 350 1.79 -0.18 -4.33
C GLY A 350 2.52 -0.22 -5.68
N GLY A 351 2.91 0.94 -6.21
CA GLY A 351 3.69 1.10 -7.44
C GLY A 351 2.96 0.79 -8.73
N LEU A 352 3.72 0.80 -9.85
CA LEU A 352 3.21 0.59 -11.22
C LEU A 352 2.64 -0.81 -11.44
N LYS A 353 3.10 -1.82 -10.72
CA LYS A 353 2.87 -3.26 -10.83
C LYS A 353 3.66 -3.95 -11.96
N CYS A 354 4.29 -5.06 -11.61
CA CYS A 354 5.11 -5.87 -12.53
C CYS A 354 4.39 -6.26 -13.83
N ILE A 355 3.08 -6.53 -13.78
CA ILE A 355 2.31 -6.91 -14.98
C ILE A 355 2.33 -5.80 -16.04
N ARG A 356 2.31 -4.52 -15.64
CA ARG A 356 2.39 -3.41 -16.60
C ARG A 356 3.76 -3.37 -17.26
N GLY A 357 4.83 -3.62 -16.50
CA GLY A 357 6.18 -3.78 -17.03
C GLY A 357 6.28 -4.91 -18.06
N VAL A 358 5.72 -6.08 -17.75
CA VAL A 358 5.68 -7.21 -18.69
C VAL A 358 4.94 -6.86 -19.98
N ILE A 359 3.79 -6.18 -19.87
CA ILE A 359 3.02 -5.75 -21.06
C ILE A 359 3.84 -4.76 -21.88
N LEU A 360 4.44 -3.75 -21.26
CA LEU A 360 5.27 -2.73 -21.94
C LEU A 360 6.45 -3.36 -22.69
N LEU A 361 7.22 -4.24 -22.05
CA LEU A 361 8.34 -4.92 -22.68
C LEU A 361 7.90 -5.76 -23.90
N ARG A 362 6.74 -6.43 -23.80
CA ARG A 362 6.19 -7.18 -24.94
C ARG A 362 5.69 -6.25 -26.05
N MET A 363 5.12 -5.08 -25.69
CA MET A 363 4.72 -4.07 -26.69
C MET A 363 5.95 -3.56 -27.44
N VAL A 364 7.01 -3.17 -26.74
CA VAL A 364 8.28 -2.71 -27.37
C VAL A 364 8.86 -3.80 -28.28
N LYS A 365 8.90 -5.05 -27.80
CA LYS A 365 9.35 -6.18 -28.64
C LYS A 365 8.51 -6.38 -29.89
N ASN A 366 7.18 -6.24 -29.78
CA ASN A 366 6.29 -6.36 -30.94
C ASN A 366 6.47 -5.18 -31.90
N GLU A 367 6.70 -3.97 -31.39
CA GLU A 367 6.96 -2.78 -32.21
C GLU A 367 8.21 -2.96 -33.06
N PHE A 368 9.34 -3.41 -32.49
CA PHE A 368 10.54 -3.73 -33.29
C PHE A 368 10.27 -4.78 -34.39
N ARG A 369 9.43 -5.77 -34.10
CA ARG A 369 9.03 -6.76 -35.08
C ARG A 369 8.14 -6.18 -36.19
N GLN A 370 7.23 -5.27 -35.81
CA GLN A 370 6.33 -4.59 -36.75
C GLN A 370 7.09 -3.68 -37.70
N ILE A 371 8.15 -3.00 -37.22
CA ILE A 371 9.04 -2.18 -38.08
C ILE A 371 9.73 -3.05 -39.12
N LEU A 372 10.19 -4.25 -38.73
CA LEU A 372 10.86 -5.18 -39.67
C LEU A 372 9.87 -5.91 -40.60
N HIS A 373 8.65 -6.16 -40.13
CA HIS A 373 7.61 -6.88 -40.85
C HIS A 373 6.26 -6.13 -40.78
N PRO A 374 6.08 -5.05 -41.57
CA PRO A 374 4.92 -4.13 -41.43
C PRO A 374 3.55 -4.82 -41.57
N ASN A 375 3.45 -5.88 -42.36
CA ASN A 375 2.21 -6.60 -42.62
C ASN A 375 1.95 -7.76 -41.63
N ALA A 376 2.84 -7.96 -40.62
CA ALA A 376 2.68 -9.05 -39.66
C ALA A 376 1.59 -8.73 -38.63
N VAL A 377 0.66 -9.65 -38.40
CA VAL A 377 -0.32 -9.58 -37.31
C VAL A 377 0.31 -10.14 -36.05
N LEU A 378 0.70 -9.26 -35.13
CA LEU A 378 1.41 -9.61 -33.91
C LEU A 378 0.48 -9.51 -32.67
N PRO A 379 -0.21 -10.61 -32.28
CA PRO A 379 -1.06 -10.60 -31.10
C PRO A 379 -0.21 -10.53 -29.84
N LEU A 380 -0.60 -9.64 -28.91
CA LEU A 380 0.04 -9.56 -27.60
C LEU A 380 -0.68 -10.50 -26.62
N LYS A 381 -0.04 -11.63 -26.29
CA LYS A 381 -0.59 -12.62 -25.36
C LYS A 381 0.22 -12.65 -24.07
N ILE A 382 -0.46 -12.71 -22.92
CA ILE A 382 0.14 -12.92 -21.58
C ILE A 382 -0.55 -14.12 -20.97
N ASP A 383 0.21 -15.13 -20.59
CA ASP A 383 -0.28 -16.39 -20.02
C ASP A 383 -1.44 -17.00 -20.81
N GLY A 384 -1.35 -16.95 -22.13
CA GLY A 384 -2.38 -17.45 -23.07
C GLY A 384 -3.53 -16.48 -23.35
N VAL A 385 -3.66 -15.38 -22.60
CA VAL A 385 -4.75 -14.41 -22.76
C VAL A 385 -4.31 -13.26 -23.68
N ASN A 386 -5.14 -12.92 -24.66
CA ASN A 386 -4.87 -11.80 -25.55
C ASN A 386 -5.18 -10.46 -24.87
N VAL A 387 -4.21 -9.55 -24.90
CA VAL A 387 -4.37 -8.17 -24.38
C VAL A 387 -4.94 -7.29 -25.49
N SER A 388 -6.21 -6.90 -25.35
CA SER A 388 -6.90 -6.06 -26.33
C SER A 388 -6.20 -4.71 -26.53
N MET A 389 -6.38 -4.10 -27.70
CA MET A 389 -5.81 -2.77 -28.03
C MET A 389 -6.24 -1.71 -27.03
N GLN A 390 -7.51 -1.72 -26.62
CA GLN A 390 -8.03 -0.78 -25.62
C GLN A 390 -7.26 -0.86 -24.29
N LYS A 391 -6.93 -2.08 -23.81
CA LYS A 391 -6.13 -2.24 -22.57
C LYS A 391 -4.70 -1.71 -22.74
N ARG A 392 -4.10 -1.85 -23.92
CA ARG A 392 -2.76 -1.31 -24.22
C ARG A 392 -2.76 0.21 -24.18
N VAL A 393 -3.74 0.84 -24.84
CA VAL A 393 -3.91 2.30 -24.83
C VAL A 393 -4.16 2.83 -23.41
N THR A 394 -5.03 2.17 -22.62
CA THR A 394 -5.26 2.54 -21.22
C THR A 394 -3.99 2.43 -20.39
N LEU A 395 -3.14 1.43 -20.63
CA LEU A 395 -1.87 1.27 -19.92
C LEU A 395 -0.88 2.39 -20.29
N LEU A 396 -0.76 2.74 -21.56
CA LEU A 396 0.09 3.86 -21.97
C LEU A 396 -0.39 5.19 -21.37
N ALA A 397 -1.71 5.45 -21.42
CA ALA A 397 -2.30 6.63 -20.78
C ALA A 397 -2.03 6.65 -19.27
N PHE A 398 -2.13 5.50 -18.59
CA PHE A 398 -1.80 5.40 -17.16
C PHE A 398 -0.33 5.77 -16.90
N LEU A 399 0.60 5.19 -17.66
CA LEU A 399 2.03 5.47 -17.51
C LEU A 399 2.35 6.94 -17.77
N THR A 400 1.75 7.52 -18.83
CA THR A 400 1.94 8.94 -19.16
C THR A 400 1.48 9.84 -18.02
N ILE A 401 0.27 9.61 -17.48
CA ILE A 401 -0.25 10.40 -16.37
C ILE A 401 0.58 10.17 -15.10
N TYR A 402 1.01 8.94 -14.82
CA TYR A 402 1.88 8.64 -13.69
C TYR A 402 3.16 9.49 -13.75
N LEU A 403 3.86 9.50 -14.89
CA LEU A 403 5.08 10.29 -15.08
C LEU A 403 4.83 11.80 -14.99
N ILE A 404 3.74 12.29 -15.59
CA ILE A 404 3.35 13.71 -15.50
C ILE A 404 3.12 14.12 -14.03
N ILE A 405 2.40 13.32 -13.26
CA ILE A 405 2.18 13.58 -11.83
C ILE A 405 3.52 13.61 -11.09
N CYS A 406 4.39 12.62 -11.31
CA CYS A 406 5.71 12.60 -10.67
C CYS A 406 6.51 13.87 -10.97
N VAL A 407 6.53 14.31 -12.23
CA VAL A 407 7.25 15.54 -12.61
C VAL A 407 6.63 16.79 -11.96
N ILE A 408 5.31 16.95 -12.04
CA ILE A 408 4.62 18.13 -11.47
C ILE A 408 4.84 18.20 -9.96
N ILE A 409 4.68 17.09 -9.24
CA ILE A 409 4.80 17.08 -7.79
C ILE A 409 6.26 17.28 -7.35
N SER A 410 7.22 16.60 -8.00
CA SER A 410 8.64 16.84 -7.69
C SER A 410 9.02 18.31 -7.92
N PHE A 411 8.56 18.91 -9.01
CA PHE A 411 8.78 20.34 -9.27
C PHE A 411 8.14 21.22 -8.19
N THR A 412 6.94 20.89 -7.75
CA THR A 412 6.25 21.62 -6.67
C THR A 412 7.01 21.52 -5.34
N MET A 413 7.55 20.34 -5.01
CA MET A 413 8.37 20.12 -3.81
C MET A 413 9.67 20.93 -3.87
N ILE A 414 10.36 20.95 -5.02
CA ILE A 414 11.56 21.77 -5.23
C ILE A 414 11.24 23.27 -5.09
N ALA A 415 10.10 23.72 -5.62
CA ALA A 415 9.64 25.10 -5.47
C ALA A 415 9.34 25.50 -4.02
N MET A 416 9.06 24.53 -3.15
CA MET A 416 8.90 24.73 -1.70
C MET A 416 10.24 24.72 -0.95
N GLY A 417 11.38 24.56 -1.63
CA GLY A 417 12.74 24.59 -1.06
C GLY A 417 13.28 23.22 -0.64
N ILE A 418 12.61 22.12 -1.00
CA ILE A 418 13.11 20.76 -0.73
C ILE A 418 14.20 20.41 -1.75
N ASP A 419 15.27 19.76 -1.30
CA ASP A 419 16.37 19.31 -2.17
C ASP A 419 15.87 18.42 -3.32
N ASN A 420 16.55 18.50 -4.46
CA ASN A 420 16.14 17.81 -5.69
C ASN A 420 16.01 16.30 -5.51
N THR A 421 16.97 15.67 -4.83
CA THR A 421 16.97 14.22 -4.61
C THR A 421 15.81 13.82 -3.68
N ASN A 422 15.64 14.58 -2.59
CA ASN A 422 14.53 14.38 -1.67
C ASN A 422 13.16 14.60 -2.36
N ALA A 423 12.99 15.66 -3.12
CA ALA A 423 11.74 15.96 -3.82
C ALA A 423 11.31 14.84 -4.78
N ILE A 424 12.26 14.27 -5.54
CA ILE A 424 11.99 13.16 -6.46
C ILE A 424 11.65 11.89 -5.70
N THR A 425 12.43 11.53 -4.68
CA THR A 425 12.24 10.29 -3.92
C THR A 425 11.00 10.34 -3.01
N ILE A 426 10.69 11.50 -2.40
CA ILE A 426 9.41 11.75 -1.70
C ILE A 426 8.23 11.50 -2.64
N THR A 427 8.29 12.07 -3.85
CA THR A 427 7.21 11.91 -4.83
C THR A 427 7.05 10.45 -5.24
N LEU A 428 8.14 9.74 -5.54
CA LEU A 428 8.10 8.32 -5.88
C LEU A 428 7.58 7.47 -4.72
N SER A 429 8.01 7.78 -3.50
CA SER A 429 7.56 7.10 -2.30
C SER A 429 6.06 7.28 -2.06
N CYS A 430 5.54 8.51 -2.17
CA CYS A 430 4.11 8.79 -2.00
C CYS A 430 3.24 8.17 -3.09
N VAL A 431 3.60 8.33 -4.36
CA VAL A 431 2.81 7.78 -5.48
C VAL A 431 2.95 6.25 -5.57
N GLY A 432 4.11 5.72 -5.17
CA GLY A 432 4.36 4.27 -5.08
C GLY A 432 3.82 3.62 -3.82
N ASN A 433 3.45 4.41 -2.79
CA ASN A 433 3.11 3.95 -1.44
C ASN A 433 4.22 3.07 -0.83
N VAL A 434 5.45 3.59 -0.73
CA VAL A 434 6.64 2.84 -0.29
C VAL A 434 7.08 3.19 1.13
N GLY A 435 7.01 4.48 1.51
CA GLY A 435 7.37 5.03 2.84
C GLY A 435 8.72 5.69 2.88
N PRO A 436 9.83 4.96 2.88
CA PRO A 436 11.15 5.57 2.95
C PRO A 436 11.49 6.38 1.71
N THR A 437 12.42 7.32 1.88
CA THR A 437 13.02 8.13 0.83
C THR A 437 14.49 7.73 0.64
N LEU A 438 15.14 8.27 -0.37
CA LEU A 438 16.56 8.06 -0.66
C LEU A 438 17.20 9.42 -0.81
N GLY A 439 17.32 10.16 0.29
CA GLY A 439 17.86 11.51 0.31
C GLY A 439 18.83 11.71 1.45
N THR A 440 19.53 12.84 1.44
CA THR A 440 20.48 13.24 2.49
C THR A 440 19.84 14.04 3.62
N GLU A 441 18.74 14.76 3.31
CA GLU A 441 18.00 15.56 4.30
C GLU A 441 16.88 14.75 4.95
N ILE A 442 16.16 13.96 4.14
CA ILE A 442 15.15 13.02 4.63
C ILE A 442 15.57 11.65 4.07
N GLY A 443 16.31 10.88 4.87
CA GLY A 443 16.81 9.55 4.51
C GLY A 443 15.80 8.45 4.76
N PRO A 444 16.15 7.19 4.46
CA PRO A 444 15.28 6.04 4.65
C PRO A 444 14.90 5.79 6.12
N THR A 445 15.75 6.22 7.05
CA THR A 445 15.61 6.05 8.50
C THR A 445 15.05 7.28 9.22
N MET A 446 14.81 8.37 8.50
CA MET A 446 14.40 9.66 9.06
C MET A 446 12.89 9.87 8.97
N SER A 447 12.36 10.67 9.90
CA SER A 447 10.96 11.11 9.87
C SER A 447 10.75 12.22 8.83
N TRP A 448 9.48 12.45 8.51
CA TRP A 448 9.07 13.54 7.59
C TRP A 448 8.54 14.76 8.35
N SER A 449 8.87 14.87 9.65
CA SER A 449 8.38 15.94 10.55
C SER A 449 8.74 17.33 10.04
N GLU A 450 9.94 17.51 9.49
CA GLU A 450 10.47 18.78 9.02
C GLU A 450 9.84 19.29 7.71
N LEU A 451 9.03 18.47 7.03
CA LEU A 451 8.36 18.92 5.80
C LEU A 451 7.38 20.06 6.09
N PRO A 452 7.29 21.07 5.21
CA PRO A 452 6.26 22.11 5.28
C PRO A 452 4.85 21.50 5.25
N ASP A 453 3.90 22.07 5.98
CA ASP A 453 2.51 21.58 6.05
C ASP A 453 1.88 21.40 4.67
N LEU A 454 2.12 22.34 3.75
CA LEU A 454 1.62 22.25 2.39
C LEU A 454 2.19 21.03 1.65
N ALA A 455 3.47 20.70 1.86
CA ALA A 455 4.08 19.50 1.29
C ALA A 455 3.45 18.23 1.86
N LYS A 456 3.17 18.18 3.18
CA LYS A 456 2.47 17.05 3.83
C LYS A 456 1.07 16.81 3.23
N TRP A 457 0.32 17.88 2.91
CA TRP A 457 -0.98 17.77 2.22
C TRP A 457 -0.84 17.22 0.80
N PHE A 458 0.14 17.68 0.02
CA PHE A 458 0.42 17.12 -1.30
C PHE A 458 0.83 15.64 -1.22
N CYS A 459 1.69 15.29 -0.26
CA CYS A 459 2.06 13.89 -0.02
C CYS A 459 0.83 13.04 0.30
N SER A 460 -0.03 13.47 1.23
CA SER A 460 -1.25 12.77 1.61
C SER A 460 -2.19 12.54 0.41
N LEU A 461 -2.32 13.53 -0.46
CA LEU A 461 -3.09 13.41 -1.71
C LEU A 461 -2.43 12.40 -2.68
N MET A 462 -1.09 12.42 -2.81
CA MET A 462 -0.38 11.49 -3.68
C MET A 462 -0.46 10.04 -3.17
N MET A 463 -0.37 9.83 -1.85
CA MET A 463 -0.57 8.52 -1.23
C MET A 463 -1.96 7.94 -1.57
N LEU A 464 -3.00 8.78 -1.51
CA LEU A 464 -4.36 8.39 -1.89
C LEU A 464 -4.47 8.06 -3.39
N ILE A 465 -3.90 8.91 -4.27
CA ILE A 465 -3.91 8.71 -5.72
C ILE A 465 -3.14 7.44 -6.11
N GLY A 466 -1.99 7.20 -5.49
CA GLY A 466 -1.19 5.99 -5.69
C GLY A 466 -1.97 4.74 -5.32
N ARG A 467 -2.57 4.73 -4.13
CA ARG A 467 -3.31 3.58 -3.60
C ARG A 467 -4.53 3.20 -4.42
N LEU A 468 -5.30 4.19 -4.91
CA LEU A 468 -6.52 3.99 -5.69
C LEU A 468 -6.29 3.90 -7.20
N GLU A 469 -5.04 3.74 -7.64
CA GLU A 469 -4.67 3.70 -9.06
C GLU A 469 -5.18 4.92 -9.85
N ILE A 470 -4.51 6.03 -9.71
CA ILE A 470 -4.59 7.32 -10.42
C ILE A 470 -5.96 7.65 -11.06
N PHE A 471 -6.46 6.81 -11.99
CA PHE A 471 -7.71 7.06 -12.71
C PHE A 471 -8.95 7.10 -11.81
N THR A 472 -8.97 6.30 -10.74
CA THR A 472 -10.11 6.25 -9.81
C THR A 472 -10.34 7.58 -9.12
N VAL A 473 -9.26 8.26 -8.76
CA VAL A 473 -9.32 9.59 -8.10
C VAL A 473 -9.42 10.70 -9.14
N LEU A 474 -8.58 10.68 -10.19
CA LEU A 474 -8.53 11.77 -11.16
C LEU A 474 -9.83 11.94 -11.96
N VAL A 475 -10.57 10.86 -12.21
CA VAL A 475 -11.85 10.96 -12.94
C VAL A 475 -12.85 11.86 -12.22
N ILE A 476 -12.78 11.94 -10.87
CA ILE A 476 -13.67 12.79 -10.06
C ILE A 476 -13.43 14.28 -10.33
N PHE A 477 -12.20 14.66 -10.67
CA PHE A 477 -11.85 16.05 -10.98
C PHE A 477 -12.20 16.46 -12.42
N THR A 478 -12.67 15.53 -13.24
CA THR A 478 -13.05 15.86 -14.62
C THR A 478 -14.46 16.48 -14.69
N PRO A 479 -14.70 17.55 -15.50
CA PRO A 479 -16.03 18.12 -15.67
C PRO A 479 -17.07 17.10 -16.19
N ALA A 480 -16.64 16.14 -16.98
CA ALA A 480 -17.50 15.08 -17.53
C ALA A 480 -18.08 14.16 -16.43
N PHE A 481 -17.41 14.04 -15.29
CA PHE A 481 -17.89 13.25 -14.17
C PHE A 481 -19.17 13.82 -13.54
N TRP A 482 -19.28 15.14 -13.51
CA TRP A 482 -20.39 15.87 -12.87
C TRP A 482 -21.54 16.20 -13.81
N LYS A 483 -21.32 16.18 -15.15
CA LYS A 483 -22.37 16.40 -16.13
C LYS A 483 -23.30 15.18 -16.20
N GLU A 484 -24.60 15.44 -16.22
CA GLU A 484 -25.61 14.43 -16.51
C GLU A 484 -25.62 14.16 -18.02
N ASN A 485 -25.54 12.88 -18.40
CA ASN A 485 -25.79 12.42 -19.76
C ASN A 485 -27.24 12.04 -19.87
#